data_41fbbd4a806ae8bfdba9b033e86c6ae8
#
_entry.id   41fbbd4a806ae8bfdba9b033e86c6ae8
#
_cell.length_a   1.000
_cell.length_b   1.000
_cell.length_c   1.000
_cell.angle_alpha   90.00
_cell.angle_beta   90.00
_cell.angle_gamma   90.00
#
_symmetry.space_group_name_H-M   'P 1'
#
loop_
_entity.id
_entity.type
_entity.pdbx_description
1 polymer ?
#
loop_
_entity_poly.entity_id
_entity_poly.type
_entity_poly.pdbx_seq_one_letter_code
_entity_poly.pdbx_strand_id
1 'polypeptide(L)'
;MTLNQDAKKVILRKIPHGLFICAVREGDEINGFTASWVTQGSFTPPLVVMAVRADGSSHGIIQRTKMFSLNVLREDQKDLAAVFFKPQKGLGGRFEACKFTYGEFGMPLIEDVIGGVECEVISGVEHGDHTVFVAEVKSAVLNKDGSALNLASTGWNYGG
;
A
#
# COMPACT_ATOMS: atom_id res chain seq x y z
N MET A 1 -20.73 -24.50 -15.15
CA MET A 1 -19.45 -24.12 -15.82
C MET A 1 -18.38 -23.89 -14.76
N THR A 2 -17.25 -24.56 -14.85
CA THR A 2 -16.18 -24.47 -13.87
C THR A 2 -15.13 -23.43 -14.35
N LEU A 3 -14.67 -22.57 -13.45
CA LEU A 3 -13.62 -21.59 -13.76
C LEU A 3 -12.32 -22.30 -14.16
N ASN A 4 -11.77 -21.96 -15.32
CA ASN A 4 -10.46 -22.47 -15.74
C ASN A 4 -9.37 -21.81 -14.89
N GLN A 5 -8.78 -22.55 -13.95
CA GLN A 5 -7.83 -22.03 -12.97
C GLN A 5 -6.50 -21.60 -13.61
N ASP A 6 -6.02 -22.31 -14.63
CA ASP A 6 -4.76 -21.96 -15.30
C ASP A 6 -4.91 -20.66 -16.10
N ALA A 7 -5.97 -20.55 -16.89
CA ALA A 7 -6.27 -19.33 -17.63
C ALA A 7 -6.47 -18.13 -16.70
N LYS A 8 -7.24 -18.30 -15.60
CA LYS A 8 -7.44 -17.27 -14.58
C LYS A 8 -6.10 -16.77 -14.04
N LYS A 9 -5.24 -17.67 -13.59
CA LYS A 9 -3.93 -17.34 -13.02
C LYS A 9 -3.07 -16.52 -13.98
N VAL A 10 -2.98 -16.97 -15.24
CA VAL A 10 -2.19 -16.27 -16.26
C VAL A 10 -2.74 -14.88 -16.54
N ILE A 11 -4.06 -14.76 -16.74
CA ILE A 11 -4.71 -13.49 -17.09
C ILE A 11 -4.61 -12.48 -15.94
N LEU A 12 -4.94 -12.87 -14.71
CA LEU A 12 -4.92 -11.96 -13.57
C LEU A 12 -3.50 -11.45 -13.27
N ARG A 13 -2.47 -12.26 -13.50
CA ARG A 13 -1.06 -11.82 -13.37
C ARG A 13 -0.60 -10.85 -14.45
N LYS A 14 -1.38 -10.66 -15.52
CA LYS A 14 -1.11 -9.64 -16.55
C LYS A 14 -1.65 -8.27 -16.22
N ILE A 15 -2.47 -8.13 -15.17
CA ILE A 15 -2.93 -6.83 -14.70
C ILE A 15 -1.71 -6.08 -14.15
N PRO A 16 -1.38 -4.88 -14.68
CA PRO A 16 -0.24 -4.11 -14.19
C PRO A 16 -0.45 -3.61 -12.76
N HIS A 17 0.58 -3.72 -11.94
CA HIS A 17 0.57 -3.20 -10.57
C HIS A 17 1.84 -2.41 -10.27
N GLY A 18 1.70 -1.29 -9.58
CA GLY A 18 2.80 -0.64 -8.89
C GLY A 18 3.18 -1.39 -7.61
N LEU A 19 4.26 -0.96 -6.98
CA LEU A 19 4.65 -1.40 -5.64
C LEU A 19 4.78 -0.20 -4.72
N PHE A 20 4.13 -0.31 -3.58
CA PHE A 20 4.00 0.74 -2.57
C PHE A 20 4.32 0.17 -1.19
N ILE A 21 4.69 1.03 -0.26
CA ILE A 21 4.62 0.68 1.16
C ILE A 21 3.40 1.38 1.73
N CYS A 22 2.43 0.58 2.19
CA CYS A 22 1.34 1.08 3.01
C CYS A 22 1.79 1.10 4.46
N ALA A 23 1.65 2.23 5.13
CA ALA A 23 1.93 2.34 6.55
C ALA A 23 0.70 2.81 7.32
N VAL A 24 0.55 2.30 8.53
CA VAL A 24 -0.59 2.53 9.42
C VAL A 24 -0.11 2.85 10.82
N ARG A 25 -0.96 3.55 11.58
CA ARG A 25 -0.69 3.91 12.97
C ARG A 25 -1.95 3.85 13.81
N GLU A 26 -1.84 3.25 14.99
CA GLU A 26 -2.85 3.31 16.05
C GLU A 26 -2.15 3.56 17.39
N GLY A 27 -2.25 4.79 17.92
CA GLY A 27 -1.47 5.21 19.08
C GLY A 27 0.03 5.15 18.78
N ASP A 28 0.75 4.34 19.56
CA ASP A 28 2.19 4.10 19.38
C ASP A 28 2.49 2.89 18.49
N GLU A 29 1.48 2.11 18.13
CA GLU A 29 1.64 0.99 17.19
C GLU A 29 1.74 1.50 15.77
N ILE A 30 2.84 1.17 15.10
CA ILE A 30 3.12 1.54 13.72
C ILE A 30 3.47 0.28 12.96
N ASN A 31 2.78 0.03 11.86
CA ASN A 31 3.05 -1.09 10.96
C ASN A 31 3.19 -0.60 9.52
N GLY A 32 3.97 -1.34 8.73
CA GLY A 32 4.10 -1.13 7.30
C GLY A 32 4.15 -2.46 6.55
N PHE A 33 3.62 -2.49 5.34
CA PHE A 33 3.63 -3.65 4.46
C PHE A 33 3.68 -3.22 2.99
N THR A 34 4.18 -4.11 2.12
CA THR A 34 4.16 -3.88 0.68
C THR A 34 2.76 -4.12 0.12
N ALA A 35 2.23 -3.11 -0.56
CA ALA A 35 0.95 -3.15 -1.25
C ALA A 35 1.16 -3.09 -2.76
N SER A 36 0.37 -3.87 -3.52
CA SER A 36 0.42 -3.89 -4.98
C SER A 36 -0.94 -3.73 -5.65
N TRP A 37 -2.03 -4.09 -4.98
CA TRP A 37 -3.37 -3.93 -5.53
C TRP A 37 -3.92 -2.56 -5.17
N VAL A 38 -3.44 -1.55 -5.91
CA VAL A 38 -3.73 -0.13 -5.70
C VAL A 38 -4.03 0.55 -7.02
N THR A 39 -5.06 1.37 -7.06
CA THR A 39 -5.38 2.23 -8.21
C THR A 39 -6.05 3.53 -7.78
N GLN A 40 -6.01 4.53 -8.65
CA GLN A 40 -6.87 5.71 -8.50
C GLN A 40 -8.33 5.34 -8.80
N GLY A 41 -9.26 5.94 -8.08
CA GLY A 41 -10.70 5.69 -8.23
C GLY A 41 -11.55 6.90 -8.60
N SER A 42 -11.04 8.13 -8.42
CA SER A 42 -11.77 9.38 -8.72
C SER A 42 -10.82 10.56 -8.77
N PHE A 43 -11.18 11.59 -9.52
CA PHE A 43 -10.47 12.89 -9.54
C PHE A 43 -11.00 13.84 -8.45
N THR A 44 -12.31 13.88 -8.26
CA THR A 44 -12.96 14.83 -7.34
C THR A 44 -14.12 14.14 -6.60
N PRO A 45 -13.97 13.83 -5.32
CA PRO A 45 -12.72 13.92 -4.56
C PRO A 45 -11.65 12.96 -5.08
N PRO A 46 -10.36 13.19 -4.80
CA PRO A 46 -9.32 12.26 -5.20
C PRO A 46 -9.40 10.98 -4.37
N LEU A 47 -9.71 9.86 -5.02
CA LEU A 47 -9.85 8.56 -4.37
C LEU A 47 -8.75 7.59 -4.78
N VAL A 48 -8.34 6.79 -3.81
CA VAL A 48 -7.49 5.61 -3.99
C VAL A 48 -8.28 4.37 -3.60
N VAL A 49 -8.13 3.31 -4.37
CA VAL A 49 -8.68 1.98 -4.09
C VAL A 49 -7.54 1.03 -3.80
N MET A 50 -7.59 0.33 -2.67
CA MET A 50 -6.55 -0.61 -2.25
C MET A 50 -7.17 -1.88 -1.67
N ALA A 51 -6.74 -3.05 -2.14
CA ALA A 51 -7.10 -4.32 -1.54
C ALA A 51 -6.03 -4.79 -0.55
N VAL A 52 -6.45 -5.11 0.67
CA VAL A 52 -5.59 -5.51 1.78
C VAL A 52 -6.04 -6.87 2.31
N ARG A 53 -5.08 -7.78 2.52
CA ARG A 53 -5.37 -9.11 3.10
C ARG A 53 -6.06 -8.97 4.45
N ALA A 54 -7.19 -9.67 4.59
CA ALA A 54 -8.03 -9.60 5.79
C ALA A 54 -7.37 -10.24 7.04
N ASP A 55 -6.39 -11.14 6.86
CA ASP A 55 -5.66 -11.80 7.94
C ASP A 55 -4.42 -11.03 8.43
N GLY A 56 -4.10 -9.88 7.85
CA GLY A 56 -2.96 -9.06 8.23
C GLY A 56 -3.22 -8.15 9.43
N SER A 57 -2.20 -7.91 10.27
CA SER A 57 -2.30 -7.00 11.43
C SER A 57 -2.66 -5.57 11.03
N SER A 58 -2.10 -5.08 9.94
CA SER A 58 -2.39 -3.72 9.42
C SER A 58 -3.84 -3.56 8.97
N HIS A 59 -4.49 -4.63 8.49
CA HIS A 59 -5.90 -4.62 8.10
C HIS A 59 -6.80 -4.18 9.26
N GLY A 60 -6.63 -4.77 10.45
CA GLY A 60 -7.38 -4.40 11.64
C GLY A 60 -7.16 -2.94 12.06
N ILE A 61 -5.94 -2.44 11.95
CA ILE A 61 -5.63 -1.03 12.23
C ILE A 61 -6.37 -0.12 11.24
N ILE A 62 -6.33 -0.43 9.94
CA ILE A 62 -7.06 0.36 8.92
C ILE A 62 -8.57 0.38 9.23
N GLN A 63 -9.15 -0.77 9.59
CA GLN A 63 -10.57 -0.86 9.92
C GLN A 63 -10.98 0.01 11.11
N ARG A 64 -10.13 0.08 12.14
CA ARG A 64 -10.42 0.87 13.36
C ARG A 64 -10.12 2.34 13.19
N THR A 65 -8.96 2.69 12.64
CA THR A 65 -8.49 4.07 12.53
C THR A 65 -9.03 4.79 11.30
N LYS A 66 -9.43 4.06 10.27
CA LYS A 66 -9.84 4.58 8.96
C LYS A 66 -8.74 5.37 8.25
N MET A 67 -7.49 5.19 8.62
CA MET A 67 -6.35 5.94 8.07
C MET A 67 -5.22 5.02 7.64
N PHE A 68 -4.55 5.38 6.56
CA PHE A 68 -3.28 4.81 6.15
C PHE A 68 -2.48 5.81 5.31
N SER A 69 -1.19 5.60 5.19
CA SER A 69 -0.38 6.24 4.15
C SER A 69 -0.01 5.26 3.06
N LEU A 70 0.16 5.79 1.86
CA LEU A 70 0.63 5.05 0.71
C LEU A 70 1.89 5.73 0.18
N ASN A 71 3.03 5.02 0.28
CA ASN A 71 4.34 5.54 -0.08
C ASN A 71 4.79 4.93 -1.40
N VAL A 72 5.08 5.77 -2.40
CA VAL A 72 5.40 5.37 -3.77
C VAL A 72 6.89 5.09 -3.90
N LEU A 73 7.25 3.84 -4.16
CA LEU A 73 8.65 3.41 -4.31
C LEU A 73 9.23 3.83 -5.67
N ARG A 74 10.54 4.16 -5.68
CA ARG A 74 11.31 4.33 -6.92
C ARG A 74 11.61 2.99 -7.57
N GLU A 75 11.85 3.00 -8.87
CA GLU A 75 12.19 1.82 -9.67
C GLU A 75 13.42 1.05 -9.16
N ASP A 76 14.35 1.69 -8.45
CA ASP A 76 15.55 1.11 -7.86
C ASP A 76 15.34 0.55 -6.43
N GLN A 77 14.13 0.62 -5.89
CA GLN A 77 13.82 0.21 -4.51
C GLN A 77 13.18 -1.18 -4.37
N LYS A 78 13.50 -2.09 -5.27
CA LYS A 78 13.05 -3.49 -5.20
C LYS A 78 13.39 -4.12 -3.84
N ASP A 79 14.60 -3.89 -3.32
CA ASP A 79 15.05 -4.47 -2.06
C ASP A 79 14.26 -3.93 -0.87
N LEU A 80 13.92 -2.63 -0.88
CA LEU A 80 13.05 -2.05 0.14
C LEU A 80 11.64 -2.66 0.11
N ALA A 81 11.06 -2.86 -1.08
CA ALA A 81 9.78 -3.55 -1.22
C ALA A 81 9.83 -4.97 -0.62
N ALA A 82 10.94 -5.71 -0.84
CA ALA A 82 11.09 -7.07 -0.33
C ALA A 82 11.12 -7.15 1.21
N VAL A 83 11.71 -6.16 1.87
CA VAL A 83 11.73 -6.09 3.35
C VAL A 83 10.31 -6.05 3.92
N PHE A 84 9.40 -5.32 3.26
CA PHE A 84 8.03 -5.14 3.70
C PHE A 84 7.05 -6.24 3.24
N PHE A 85 7.51 -7.31 2.59
CA PHE A 85 6.69 -8.50 2.33
C PHE A 85 6.22 -9.16 3.63
N LYS A 86 7.05 -9.10 4.67
CA LYS A 86 6.60 -9.33 6.05
C LYS A 86 6.26 -7.98 6.66
N PRO A 87 5.10 -7.84 7.31
CA PRO A 87 4.76 -6.60 7.99
C PRO A 87 5.87 -6.17 8.95
N GLN A 88 6.30 -4.92 8.83
CA GLN A 88 7.34 -4.32 9.65
C GLN A 88 6.72 -3.45 10.73
N LYS A 89 7.29 -3.48 11.93
CA LYS A 89 6.94 -2.54 13.01
C LYS A 89 7.85 -1.33 12.97
N GLY A 90 7.25 -0.15 13.13
CA GLY A 90 7.99 1.10 13.26
C GLY A 90 8.15 1.52 14.71
N LEU A 91 9.26 2.19 15.02
CA LEU A 91 9.56 2.77 16.33
C LEU A 91 10.48 3.97 16.17
N GLY A 92 10.19 5.07 16.89
CA GLY A 92 11.08 6.23 16.93
C GLY A 92 11.34 6.88 15.57
N GLY A 93 10.34 6.97 14.72
CA GLY A 93 10.47 7.59 13.39
C GLY A 93 11.16 6.73 12.34
N ARG A 94 11.27 5.42 12.58
CA ARG A 94 11.87 4.52 11.61
C ARG A 94 11.28 3.11 11.63
N PHE A 95 11.28 2.45 10.46
CA PHE A 95 11.32 1.02 10.29
C PHE A 95 12.79 0.56 10.30
N GLU A 96 13.04 -0.74 10.41
CA GLU A 96 14.43 -1.25 10.35
C GLU A 96 15.18 -0.75 9.10
N ALA A 97 14.53 -0.81 7.94
CA ALA A 97 15.15 -0.53 6.65
C ALA A 97 15.06 0.94 6.21
N CYS A 98 14.21 1.77 6.81
CA CYS A 98 14.01 3.17 6.38
C CYS A 98 13.46 4.07 7.48
N LYS A 99 13.68 5.39 7.30
CA LYS A 99 13.13 6.43 8.17
C LYS A 99 11.78 6.90 7.64
N PHE A 100 10.95 7.40 8.55
CA PHE A 100 9.71 8.07 8.22
C PHE A 100 9.49 9.30 9.13
N THR A 101 8.72 10.24 8.65
CA THR A 101 8.13 11.32 9.43
C THR A 101 6.63 11.13 9.52
N TYR A 102 5.96 11.79 10.44
CA TYR A 102 4.50 11.82 10.46
C TYR A 102 3.99 12.93 9.55
N GLY A 103 3.03 12.59 8.71
CA GLY A 103 2.33 13.54 7.87
C GLY A 103 1.33 14.40 8.67
N GLU A 104 0.58 15.22 7.97
CA GLU A 104 -0.40 16.15 8.54
C GLU A 104 -1.50 15.42 9.33
N PHE A 105 -1.89 14.22 8.88
CA PHE A 105 -2.89 13.37 9.51
C PHE A 105 -2.29 12.29 10.42
N GLY A 106 -0.99 12.37 10.69
CA GLY A 106 -0.29 11.53 11.65
C GLY A 106 0.10 10.14 11.13
N MET A 107 -0.02 9.87 9.84
CA MET A 107 0.43 8.61 9.26
C MET A 107 1.92 8.67 8.90
N PRO A 108 2.64 7.52 8.97
CA PRO A 108 4.05 7.48 8.61
C PRO A 108 4.27 7.73 7.11
N LEU A 109 5.06 8.71 6.76
CA LEU A 109 5.52 9.01 5.40
C LEU A 109 7.01 8.71 5.29
N ILE A 110 7.39 7.76 4.45
CA ILE A 110 8.79 7.33 4.29
C ILE A 110 9.58 8.43 3.59
N GLU A 111 10.76 8.75 4.14
CA GLU A 111 11.57 9.89 3.67
C GLU A 111 12.25 9.62 2.32
N ASP A 112 12.85 8.44 2.14
CA ASP A 112 13.61 8.11 0.93
C ASP A 112 12.80 7.29 -0.07
N VAL A 113 11.71 7.89 -0.57
CA VAL A 113 10.86 7.37 -1.66
C VAL A 113 10.45 8.53 -2.56
N ILE A 114 9.73 8.28 -3.65
CA ILE A 114 9.20 9.34 -4.52
C ILE A 114 8.36 10.33 -3.70
N GLY A 115 7.46 9.80 -2.90
CA GLY A 115 6.57 10.57 -2.05
C GLY A 115 5.48 9.68 -1.46
N GLY A 116 4.55 10.29 -0.77
CA GLY A 116 3.45 9.56 -0.16
C GLY A 116 2.20 10.41 -0.03
N VAL A 117 1.09 9.71 0.16
CA VAL A 117 -0.23 10.31 0.44
C VAL A 117 -0.76 9.75 1.75
N GLU A 118 -1.48 10.57 2.51
CA GLU A 118 -2.30 10.11 3.63
C GLU A 118 -3.75 10.00 3.17
N CYS A 119 -4.38 8.89 3.48
CA CYS A 119 -5.70 8.54 2.99
C CYS A 119 -6.66 8.21 4.14
N GLU A 120 -7.90 8.72 4.04
CA GLU A 120 -8.99 8.39 4.93
C GLU A 120 -9.96 7.44 4.26
N VAL A 121 -10.20 6.28 4.87
CA VAL A 121 -11.13 5.26 4.36
C VAL A 121 -12.57 5.75 4.45
N ILE A 122 -13.26 5.77 3.33
CA ILE A 122 -14.68 6.14 3.24
C ILE A 122 -15.61 4.93 3.09
N SER A 123 -15.11 3.82 2.55
CA SER A 123 -15.86 2.56 2.47
C SER A 123 -14.94 1.35 2.32
N GLY A 124 -15.46 0.17 2.59
CA GLY A 124 -14.77 -1.10 2.41
C GLY A 124 -15.72 -2.20 1.95
N VAL A 125 -15.22 -3.11 1.11
CA VAL A 125 -15.96 -4.26 0.59
C VAL A 125 -15.24 -5.55 0.99
N GLU A 126 -15.95 -6.43 1.71
CA GLU A 126 -15.44 -7.66 2.31
C GLU A 126 -16.13 -8.87 1.68
N HIS A 127 -15.64 -9.33 0.53
CA HIS A 127 -16.20 -10.51 -0.15
C HIS A 127 -15.23 -11.68 -0.32
N GLY A 128 -13.94 -11.46 -0.13
CA GLY A 128 -12.91 -12.47 -0.33
C GLY A 128 -11.88 -12.47 0.79
N ASP A 129 -10.69 -12.94 0.48
CA ASP A 129 -9.55 -12.95 1.40
C ASP A 129 -8.85 -11.57 1.54
N HIS A 130 -9.30 -10.58 0.78
CA HIS A 130 -8.90 -9.18 0.86
C HIS A 130 -10.12 -8.30 1.09
N THR A 131 -9.95 -7.24 1.86
CA THR A 131 -10.90 -6.12 1.90
C THR A 131 -10.48 -5.07 0.89
N VAL A 132 -11.41 -4.64 0.04
CA VAL A 132 -11.21 -3.54 -0.90
C VAL A 132 -11.61 -2.24 -0.22
N PHE A 133 -10.63 -1.43 0.15
CA PHE A 133 -10.87 -0.11 0.73
C PHE A 133 -10.92 0.96 -0.35
N VAL A 134 -11.89 1.86 -0.23
CA VAL A 134 -11.96 3.11 -0.97
C VAL A 134 -11.63 4.23 0.01
N ALA A 135 -10.62 5.03 -0.31
CA ALA A 135 -10.13 6.06 0.58
C ALA A 135 -9.89 7.39 -0.14
N GLU A 136 -10.21 8.49 0.52
CA GLU A 136 -9.96 9.84 0.04
C GLU A 136 -8.54 10.27 0.39
N VAL A 137 -7.83 10.84 -0.58
CA VAL A 137 -6.50 11.42 -0.35
C VAL A 137 -6.67 12.75 0.39
N LYS A 138 -6.12 12.83 1.59
CA LYS A 138 -6.22 13.99 2.49
C LYS A 138 -4.99 14.89 2.44
N SER A 139 -3.81 14.31 2.25
CA SER A 139 -2.55 15.03 2.07
C SER A 139 -1.64 14.31 1.09
N ALA A 140 -0.69 15.04 0.52
CA ALA A 140 0.32 14.50 -0.39
C ALA A 140 1.66 15.20 -0.21
N VAL A 141 2.75 14.42 -0.18
CA VAL A 141 4.12 14.92 -0.09
C VAL A 141 4.94 14.31 -1.21
N LEU A 142 5.57 15.17 -2.01
CA LEU A 142 6.56 14.77 -3.01
C LEU A 142 7.96 15.00 -2.44
N ASN A 143 8.76 13.93 -2.31
CA ASN A 143 10.15 14.03 -1.85
C ASN A 143 11.10 14.22 -3.04
N LYS A 144 10.98 13.35 -4.04
CA LYS A 144 11.82 13.38 -5.24
C LYS A 144 11.09 12.70 -6.39
N ASP A 145 10.83 13.43 -7.46
CA ASP A 145 10.21 12.86 -8.65
C ASP A 145 11.10 11.79 -9.31
N GLY A 146 10.49 10.85 -9.99
CA GLY A 146 11.18 9.75 -10.66
C GLY A 146 10.23 8.67 -11.14
N SER A 147 10.78 7.60 -11.71
CA SER A 147 10.02 6.44 -12.16
C SER A 147 9.61 5.55 -10.99
N ALA A 148 8.34 5.22 -10.92
CA ALA A 148 7.81 4.35 -9.89
C ALA A 148 8.14 2.87 -10.14
N LEU A 149 8.36 2.13 -9.06
CA LEU A 149 8.56 0.68 -9.09
C LEU A 149 7.25 0.01 -9.49
N ASN A 150 7.31 -0.90 -10.45
CA ASN A 150 6.18 -1.76 -10.79
C ASN A 150 6.51 -3.24 -10.60
N LEU A 151 5.47 -4.05 -10.34
CA LEU A 151 5.62 -5.45 -10.01
C LEU A 151 6.27 -6.24 -11.16
N ALA A 152 5.91 -5.95 -12.40
CA ALA A 152 6.41 -6.68 -13.57
C ALA A 152 7.94 -6.59 -13.72
N SER A 153 8.55 -5.44 -13.39
CA SER A 153 10.00 -5.24 -13.47
C SER A 153 10.80 -6.02 -12.42
N THR A 154 10.16 -6.49 -11.36
CA THR A 154 10.82 -7.23 -10.28
C THR A 154 10.99 -8.71 -10.55
N GLY A 155 10.21 -9.28 -11.47
CA GLY A 155 10.08 -10.72 -11.66
C GLY A 155 9.21 -11.43 -10.62
N TRP A 156 8.66 -10.71 -9.66
CA TRP A 156 7.72 -11.26 -8.68
C TRP A 156 6.29 -11.31 -9.21
N ASN A 157 5.49 -12.17 -8.60
CA ASN A 157 4.05 -12.28 -8.86
C ASN A 157 3.28 -12.16 -7.55
N TYR A 158 2.15 -11.49 -7.59
CA TYR A 158 1.17 -11.46 -6.53
C TYR A 158 -0.23 -11.61 -7.13
N GLY A 159 -0.95 -12.65 -6.70
CA GLY A 159 -2.27 -12.97 -7.24
C GLY A 159 -2.28 -14.04 -8.34
N GLY A 160 -3.40 -14.17 -9.00
CA GLY A 160 -3.68 -15.19 -10.01
C GLY A 160 -4.48 -16.39 -9.48
#